data_8db8c0ca433aa7ea09476bd648c048a2
#
_entry.id   8db8c0ca433aa7ea09476bd648c048a2
#
_cell.length_a   1.000
_cell.length_b   1.000
_cell.length_c   1.000
_cell.angle_alpha   90.00
_cell.angle_beta   90.00
_cell.angle_gamma   90.00
#
_symmetry.space_group_name_H-M   'P 1'
#
loop_
_entity.id
_entity.type
_entity.pdbx_description
1 polymer ?
#
loop_
_entity_poly.entity_id
_entity_poly.type
_entity_poly.pdbx_seq_one_letter_code
_entity_poly.pdbx_strand_id
1 'polypeptide(L)'
;MNNSEKIDFPVQVAEGIYWVGSHEQGTHLYCNPYLIVVDDKAILIDGGSRSDFARVMMKILQVGIDPKDIVALIYQHYDPDLCGSVSNLIDICENPDIKVLSTRDDKTFISFYLQKNRFRLIENIEDYGNTFTLNKRTLRFIPTPYAHTNGSFVTFDAQTKTLFSSDLFGSFSYYKENIFFDLAPQCYTCTTLEKCPDGKEYCPILAMDQFHRKIMPCEKALHYAMSQIKKIEIDTIAPQHGNILYRRKDIDFFIDRLGSLDKVGIDGML
;
A
#
# COMPACT_ATOMS: atom_id res chain seq x y z
N MET A 1 2.59 -23.51 -13.09
CA MET A 1 1.45 -22.89 -12.44
C MET A 1 0.99 -21.73 -13.30
N ASN A 2 -0.27 -21.72 -13.70
CA ASN A 2 -0.85 -20.59 -14.44
C ASN A 2 -0.79 -19.34 -13.57
N ASN A 3 -0.58 -18.15 -14.13
CA ASN A 3 -0.51 -16.89 -13.36
C ASN A 3 -1.77 -16.61 -12.52
N SER A 4 -2.95 -17.12 -12.92
CA SER A 4 -4.18 -17.04 -12.15
C SER A 4 -4.15 -17.82 -10.83
N GLU A 5 -3.40 -18.90 -10.73
CA GLU A 5 -3.30 -19.70 -9.50
C GLU A 5 -2.47 -19.01 -8.39
N LYS A 6 -1.58 -18.08 -8.77
CA LYS A 6 -0.74 -17.35 -7.79
C LYS A 6 -1.51 -16.31 -6.98
N ILE A 7 -2.64 -15.85 -7.46
CA ILE A 7 -3.45 -14.79 -6.82
C ILE A 7 -4.28 -15.34 -5.65
N ASP A 8 -4.56 -16.64 -5.64
CA ASP A 8 -5.34 -17.30 -4.59
C ASP A 8 -4.52 -17.61 -3.31
N PHE A 9 -3.20 -17.47 -3.37
CA PHE A 9 -2.29 -17.73 -2.27
C PHE A 9 -1.56 -16.46 -1.81
N PRO A 10 -1.08 -16.40 -0.56
CA PRO A 10 -0.19 -15.33 -0.13
C PRO A 10 1.10 -15.37 -0.95
N VAL A 11 1.64 -14.19 -1.28
CA VAL A 11 2.88 -14.12 -2.06
C VAL A 11 3.94 -13.40 -1.25
N GLN A 12 5.06 -14.06 -1.03
CA GLN A 12 6.18 -13.43 -0.34
C GLN A 12 6.78 -12.32 -1.21
N VAL A 13 6.81 -11.10 -0.67
CA VAL A 13 7.30 -9.87 -1.33
C VAL A 13 8.75 -9.60 -0.97
N ALA A 14 9.09 -9.82 0.30
CA ALA A 14 10.42 -9.74 0.86
C ALA A 14 10.52 -10.68 2.07
N GLU A 15 11.67 -10.76 2.72
CA GLU A 15 11.84 -11.62 3.90
C GLU A 15 10.84 -11.26 5.01
N GLY A 16 9.97 -12.23 5.36
CA GLY A 16 8.92 -12.06 6.36
C GLY A 16 7.80 -11.09 5.95
N ILE A 17 7.71 -10.67 4.68
CA ILE A 17 6.66 -9.79 4.16
C ILE A 17 5.86 -10.55 3.11
N TYR A 18 4.54 -10.57 3.28
CA TYR A 18 3.61 -11.27 2.39
C TYR A 18 2.51 -10.34 1.91
N TRP A 19 2.27 -10.32 0.60
CA TRP A 19 1.04 -9.80 0.05
C TRP A 19 -0.11 -10.78 0.37
N VAL A 20 -1.18 -10.26 0.96
CA VAL A 20 -2.37 -11.04 1.37
C VAL A 20 -3.66 -10.47 0.78
N GLY A 21 -3.55 -9.61 -0.23
CA GLY A 21 -4.67 -9.02 -0.94
C GLY A 21 -5.45 -9.99 -1.81
N SER A 22 -6.47 -9.49 -2.48
CA SER A 22 -7.30 -10.26 -3.39
C SER A 22 -7.53 -9.54 -4.70
N HIS A 23 -7.73 -10.31 -5.76
CA HIS A 23 -8.24 -9.83 -7.04
C HIS A 23 -9.69 -10.27 -7.17
N GLU A 24 -10.62 -9.35 -7.02
CA GLU A 24 -12.02 -9.64 -7.29
C GLU A 24 -12.37 -9.20 -8.71
N GLN A 25 -12.90 -10.14 -9.52
CA GLN A 25 -13.36 -9.80 -10.87
C GLN A 25 -14.53 -8.83 -10.77
N GLY A 26 -14.47 -7.72 -11.50
CA GLY A 26 -15.56 -6.74 -11.59
C GLY A 26 -15.32 -5.43 -10.84
N THR A 27 -14.28 -5.32 -10.02
CA THR A 27 -13.82 -4.03 -9.48
C THR A 27 -12.59 -3.57 -10.28
N HIS A 28 -12.49 -2.25 -10.52
CA HIS A 28 -11.33 -1.67 -11.21
C HIS A 28 -10.24 -1.21 -10.22
N LEU A 29 -10.46 -1.38 -8.92
CA LEU A 29 -9.54 -1.00 -7.87
C LEU A 29 -9.36 -2.19 -6.91
N TYR A 30 -8.15 -2.72 -6.85
CA TYR A 30 -7.79 -3.85 -5.99
C TYR A 30 -6.91 -3.36 -4.85
N CYS A 31 -7.17 -3.83 -3.64
CA CYS A 31 -6.39 -3.48 -2.47
C CYS A 31 -5.31 -4.51 -2.19
N ASN A 32 -4.15 -4.03 -1.79
CA ASN A 32 -2.99 -4.82 -1.46
C ASN A 32 -2.65 -4.75 0.05
N PRO A 33 -3.36 -5.46 0.92
CA PRO A 33 -2.92 -5.66 2.30
C PRO A 33 -1.61 -6.44 2.35
N TYR A 34 -0.73 -6.06 3.30
CA TYR A 34 0.56 -6.72 3.51
C TYR A 34 0.70 -7.20 4.93
N LEU A 35 1.12 -8.46 5.11
CA LEU A 35 1.42 -9.06 6.41
C LEU A 35 2.93 -9.08 6.63
N ILE A 36 3.37 -8.48 7.72
CA ILE A 36 4.77 -8.53 8.18
C ILE A 36 4.83 -9.51 9.33
N VAL A 37 5.59 -10.58 9.16
CA VAL A 37 5.81 -11.62 10.17
C VAL A 37 7.16 -11.40 10.84
N VAL A 38 7.15 -11.38 12.16
CA VAL A 38 8.35 -11.23 13.00
C VAL A 38 8.27 -12.29 14.11
N ASP A 39 9.09 -13.31 14.01
CA ASP A 39 9.03 -14.51 14.86
C ASP A 39 7.62 -15.16 14.80
N ASP A 40 6.91 -15.21 15.91
CA ASP A 40 5.54 -15.74 16.04
C ASP A 40 4.44 -14.66 16.01
N LYS A 41 4.79 -13.40 15.76
CA LYS A 41 3.88 -12.25 15.74
C LYS A 41 3.79 -11.62 14.36
N ALA A 42 2.72 -10.86 14.14
CA ALA A 42 2.51 -10.21 12.87
C ALA A 42 1.96 -8.79 13.00
N ILE A 43 2.23 -7.99 11.96
CA ILE A 43 1.67 -6.66 11.72
C ILE A 43 0.95 -6.72 10.38
N LEU A 44 -0.28 -6.21 10.31
CA LEU A 44 -1.00 -6.07 9.05
C LEU A 44 -0.98 -4.59 8.62
N ILE A 45 -0.53 -4.32 7.41
CA ILE A 45 -0.61 -3.01 6.78
C ILE A 45 -1.79 -3.01 5.83
N ASP A 46 -2.71 -2.07 6.06
CA ASP A 46 -3.96 -1.87 5.35
C ASP A 46 -4.81 -3.16 5.29
N GLY A 47 -5.97 -3.14 5.93
CA GLY A 47 -6.74 -4.37 6.15
C GLY A 47 -7.61 -4.82 4.96
N GLY A 48 -7.73 -3.96 3.94
CA GLY A 48 -8.66 -4.16 2.85
C GLY A 48 -10.09 -3.71 3.17
N SER A 49 -10.95 -3.72 2.15
CA SER A 49 -12.37 -3.41 2.29
C SER A 49 -13.09 -4.49 3.11
N ARG A 50 -14.34 -4.24 3.45
CA ARG A 50 -15.18 -5.24 4.14
C ARG A 50 -15.36 -6.51 3.31
N SER A 51 -15.44 -6.42 1.99
CA SER A 51 -15.55 -7.56 1.09
C SER A 51 -14.28 -8.39 1.01
N ASP A 52 -13.11 -7.77 1.21
CA ASP A 52 -11.82 -8.47 1.16
C ASP A 52 -11.52 -9.30 2.40
N PHE A 53 -12.18 -9.00 3.53
CA PHE A 53 -11.87 -9.57 4.84
C PHE A 53 -11.66 -11.09 4.83
N ALA A 54 -12.60 -11.85 4.25
CA ALA A 54 -12.53 -13.30 4.27
C ALA A 54 -11.31 -13.85 3.52
N ARG A 55 -10.97 -13.22 2.39
CA ARG A 55 -9.81 -13.62 1.57
C ARG A 55 -8.49 -13.23 2.22
N VAL A 56 -8.43 -12.03 2.79
CA VAL A 56 -7.26 -11.57 3.55
C VAL A 56 -6.99 -12.52 4.72
N MET A 57 -8.02 -12.86 5.50
CA MET A 57 -7.87 -13.79 6.63
C MET A 57 -7.46 -15.19 6.19
N MET A 58 -8.05 -15.71 5.11
CA MET A 58 -7.64 -17.01 4.55
C MET A 58 -6.15 -17.03 4.23
N LYS A 59 -5.63 -15.96 3.61
CA LYS A 59 -4.20 -15.88 3.26
C LYS A 59 -3.29 -15.68 4.47
N ILE A 60 -3.73 -14.95 5.50
CA ILE A 60 -3.00 -14.84 6.76
C ILE A 60 -2.86 -16.24 7.40
N LEU A 61 -3.93 -17.02 7.45
CA LEU A 61 -3.89 -18.40 7.94
C LEU A 61 -3.00 -19.30 7.07
N GLN A 62 -2.97 -19.11 5.75
CA GLN A 62 -2.09 -19.85 4.84
C GLN A 62 -0.60 -19.51 5.04
N VAL A 63 -0.28 -18.29 5.49
CA VAL A 63 1.09 -17.93 5.94
C VAL A 63 1.47 -18.67 7.21
N GLY A 64 0.50 -19.17 7.98
CA GLY A 64 0.70 -19.90 9.23
C GLY A 64 0.59 -19.00 10.48
N ILE A 65 0.01 -17.81 10.37
CA ILE A 65 -0.19 -16.90 11.50
C ILE A 65 -1.58 -17.09 12.08
N ASP A 66 -1.65 -17.33 13.39
CA ASP A 66 -2.91 -17.24 14.13
C ASP A 66 -3.36 -15.78 14.19
N PRO A 67 -4.63 -15.45 13.92
CA PRO A 67 -5.13 -14.07 14.04
C PRO A 67 -4.82 -13.42 15.41
N LYS A 68 -4.77 -14.18 16.49
CA LYS A 68 -4.40 -13.70 17.85
C LYS A 68 -2.98 -13.17 17.95
N ASP A 69 -2.12 -13.56 17.01
CA ASP A 69 -0.73 -13.15 16.96
C ASP A 69 -0.52 -11.87 16.16
N ILE A 70 -1.59 -11.30 15.58
CA ILE A 70 -1.55 -9.97 14.99
C ILE A 70 -1.57 -8.94 16.11
N VAL A 71 -0.48 -8.19 16.26
CA VAL A 71 -0.29 -7.23 17.34
C VAL A 71 -0.58 -5.79 16.94
N ALA A 72 -0.52 -5.51 15.64
CA ALA A 72 -0.81 -4.17 15.13
C ALA A 72 -1.47 -4.23 13.74
N LEU A 73 -2.40 -3.30 13.53
CA LEU A 73 -3.00 -2.94 12.25
C LEU A 73 -2.54 -1.53 11.93
N ILE A 74 -1.87 -1.32 10.80
CA ILE A 74 -1.40 0.00 10.35
C ILE A 74 -2.29 0.45 9.22
N TYR A 75 -2.88 1.65 9.33
CA TYR A 75 -3.69 2.26 8.29
C TYR A 75 -3.03 3.55 7.84
N GLN A 76 -2.56 3.57 6.60
CA GLN A 76 -1.74 4.65 6.05
C GLN A 76 -2.56 5.87 5.64
N HIS A 77 -3.87 5.69 5.52
CA HIS A 77 -4.92 6.73 5.46
C HIS A 77 -6.27 6.08 5.81
N TYR A 78 -7.38 6.82 5.71
CA TYR A 78 -8.68 6.41 6.28
C TYR A 78 -9.72 5.89 5.29
N ASP A 79 -9.38 5.63 4.04
CA ASP A 79 -10.36 5.22 3.03
C ASP A 79 -10.99 3.84 3.30
N PRO A 80 -12.23 3.60 2.83
CA PRO A 80 -12.96 2.38 3.15
C PRO A 80 -12.36 1.11 2.54
N ASP A 81 -11.55 1.22 1.50
CA ASP A 81 -10.84 0.11 0.89
C ASP A 81 -9.62 -0.35 1.72
N LEU A 82 -9.11 0.50 2.64
CA LEU A 82 -8.13 0.11 3.64
C LEU A 82 -8.80 -0.29 4.95
N CYS A 83 -9.72 0.57 5.44
CA CYS A 83 -10.23 0.52 6.80
C CYS A 83 -11.55 -0.27 6.93
N GLY A 84 -12.19 -0.64 5.83
CA GLY A 84 -13.52 -1.24 5.85
C GLY A 84 -13.62 -2.54 6.64
N SER A 85 -12.54 -3.31 6.72
CA SER A 85 -12.45 -4.57 7.46
C SER A 85 -11.96 -4.44 8.90
N VAL A 86 -11.55 -3.25 9.38
CA VAL A 86 -10.88 -3.08 10.68
C VAL A 86 -11.68 -3.65 11.86
N SER A 87 -13.01 -3.47 11.88
CA SER A 87 -13.83 -4.01 12.96
C SER A 87 -13.83 -5.55 12.96
N ASN A 88 -13.91 -6.15 11.77
CA ASN A 88 -13.87 -7.62 11.61
C ASN A 88 -12.51 -8.19 12.01
N LEU A 89 -11.42 -7.50 11.65
CA LEU A 89 -10.05 -7.90 12.01
C LEU A 89 -9.86 -7.88 13.53
N ILE A 90 -10.28 -6.79 14.21
CA ILE A 90 -10.22 -6.71 15.68
C ILE A 90 -11.05 -7.82 16.34
N ASP A 91 -12.23 -8.15 15.78
CA ASP A 91 -13.08 -9.21 16.32
C ASP A 91 -12.41 -10.57 16.24
N ILE A 92 -11.81 -10.93 15.10
CA ILE A 92 -11.22 -12.26 14.91
C ILE A 92 -9.86 -12.39 15.59
N CYS A 93 -9.12 -11.30 15.73
CA CYS A 93 -7.83 -11.32 16.44
C CYS A 93 -7.99 -11.62 17.92
N GLU A 94 -9.16 -11.34 18.54
CA GLU A 94 -9.41 -11.57 19.97
C GLU A 94 -8.24 -11.11 20.87
N ASN A 95 -7.45 -10.14 20.40
CA ASN A 95 -6.31 -9.57 21.08
C ASN A 95 -6.71 -8.24 21.74
N PRO A 96 -6.84 -8.17 23.07
CA PRO A 96 -7.29 -6.95 23.76
C PRO A 96 -6.27 -5.80 23.68
N ASP A 97 -5.01 -6.13 23.37
CA ASP A 97 -3.89 -5.19 23.30
C ASP A 97 -3.50 -4.86 21.84
N ILE A 98 -4.30 -5.28 20.85
CA ILE A 98 -4.07 -4.96 19.45
C ILE A 98 -4.05 -3.45 19.26
N LYS A 99 -3.05 -2.95 18.52
CA LYS A 99 -2.94 -1.53 18.21
C LYS A 99 -3.47 -1.26 16.82
N VAL A 100 -4.23 -0.19 16.68
CA VAL A 100 -4.62 0.39 15.39
C VAL A 100 -3.81 1.66 15.22
N LEU A 101 -2.76 1.61 14.40
CA LEU A 101 -1.80 2.69 14.23
C LEU A 101 -2.16 3.54 13.02
N SER A 102 -2.29 4.84 13.23
CA SER A 102 -2.46 5.84 12.16
C SER A 102 -2.04 7.22 12.66
N THR A 103 -2.15 8.24 11.82
CA THR A 103 -1.87 9.61 12.23
C THR A 103 -2.98 10.17 13.12
N ARG A 104 -2.65 11.22 13.87
CA ARG A 104 -3.61 11.97 14.68
C ARG A 104 -4.74 12.55 13.82
N ASP A 105 -4.43 12.98 12.61
CA ASP A 105 -5.40 13.55 11.68
C ASP A 105 -6.41 12.50 11.17
N ASP A 106 -5.96 11.27 10.92
CA ASP A 106 -6.80 10.19 10.39
C ASP A 106 -7.58 9.45 11.49
N LYS A 107 -7.14 9.52 12.74
CA LYS A 107 -7.79 8.86 13.89
C LYS A 107 -9.30 9.09 13.96
N THR A 108 -9.74 10.32 13.75
CA THR A 108 -11.15 10.68 13.79
C THR A 108 -11.95 9.93 12.71
N PHE A 109 -11.41 9.85 11.50
CA PHE A 109 -12.08 9.19 10.38
C PHE A 109 -12.07 7.65 10.53
N ILE A 110 -10.97 7.07 10.97
CA ILE A 110 -10.86 5.63 11.26
C ILE A 110 -11.83 5.24 12.37
N SER A 111 -12.10 6.10 13.35
CA SER A 111 -13.05 5.81 14.41
C SER A 111 -14.47 5.54 13.93
N PHE A 112 -14.88 6.04 12.75
CA PHE A 112 -16.19 5.76 12.16
C PHE A 112 -16.39 4.29 11.74
N TYR A 113 -15.30 3.55 11.55
CA TYR A 113 -15.34 2.11 11.25
C TYR A 113 -15.43 1.25 12.52
N LEU A 114 -15.31 1.86 13.72
CA LEU A 114 -15.24 1.15 14.99
C LEU A 114 -16.41 1.50 15.93
N GLN A 115 -16.72 0.59 16.84
CA GLN A 115 -17.59 0.88 17.96
C GLN A 115 -16.87 1.75 18.99
N LYS A 116 -17.61 2.63 19.71
CA LYS A 116 -17.02 3.62 20.66
C LYS A 116 -16.09 3.01 21.71
N ASN A 117 -16.39 1.82 22.22
CA ASN A 117 -15.56 1.12 23.21
C ASN A 117 -14.19 0.69 22.65
N ARG A 118 -14.00 0.72 21.32
CA ARG A 118 -12.75 0.36 20.62
C ARG A 118 -11.89 1.55 20.24
N PHE A 119 -12.37 2.78 20.40
CA PHE A 119 -11.60 3.99 20.04
C PHE A 119 -10.25 4.07 20.77
N ARG A 120 -10.13 3.47 21.97
CA ARG A 120 -8.88 3.36 22.74
C ARG A 120 -7.78 2.58 22.01
N LEU A 121 -8.14 1.72 21.06
CA LEU A 121 -7.19 0.91 20.28
C LEU A 121 -6.49 1.73 19.20
N ILE A 122 -7.05 2.91 18.82
CA ILE A 122 -6.45 3.78 17.81
C ILE A 122 -5.38 4.62 18.49
N GLU A 123 -4.13 4.38 18.13
CA GLU A 123 -2.95 5.07 18.65
C GLU A 123 -2.30 5.89 17.54
N ASN A 124 -1.77 7.07 17.90
CA ASN A 124 -1.17 7.97 16.91
C ASN A 124 0.30 7.61 16.71
N ILE A 125 0.73 7.47 15.47
CA ILE A 125 2.13 7.16 15.14
C ILE A 125 3.12 8.22 15.63
N GLU A 126 2.68 9.48 15.74
CA GLU A 126 3.48 10.59 16.26
C GLU A 126 3.87 10.39 17.72
N ASP A 127 3.01 9.75 18.53
CA ASP A 127 3.26 9.47 19.94
C ASP A 127 4.39 8.41 20.11
N TYR A 128 4.74 7.69 19.03
CA TYR A 128 5.86 6.75 18.93
C TYR A 128 7.08 7.34 18.19
N GLY A 129 7.12 8.64 17.95
CA GLY A 129 8.18 9.27 17.18
C GLY A 129 8.22 8.81 15.72
N ASN A 130 7.07 8.52 15.14
CA ASN A 130 6.91 8.00 13.78
C ASN A 130 7.69 6.69 13.54
N THR A 131 7.72 5.81 14.53
CA THR A 131 8.31 4.47 14.42
C THR A 131 7.46 3.45 15.15
N PHE A 132 7.52 2.20 14.75
CA PHE A 132 6.95 1.07 15.51
C PHE A 132 7.92 -0.10 15.48
N THR A 133 8.23 -0.64 16.64
CA THR A 133 9.18 -1.76 16.75
C THR A 133 8.47 -2.98 17.30
N LEU A 134 8.58 -4.08 16.57
CA LEU A 134 8.17 -5.41 17.00
C LEU A 134 9.42 -6.30 17.07
N ASN A 135 9.78 -6.72 18.28
CA ASN A 135 11.02 -7.44 18.55
C ASN A 135 12.26 -6.65 18.03
N LYS A 136 12.93 -7.17 16.98
CA LYS A 136 14.11 -6.54 16.38
C LYS A 136 13.81 -5.79 15.08
N ARG A 137 12.56 -5.81 14.61
CA ARG A 137 12.14 -5.17 13.36
C ARG A 137 11.50 -3.82 13.64
N THR A 138 12.05 -2.77 13.04
CA THR A 138 11.55 -1.41 13.20
C THR A 138 11.00 -0.88 11.90
N LEU A 139 9.74 -0.48 11.93
CA LEU A 139 9.07 0.25 10.86
C LEU A 139 9.18 1.76 11.12
N ARG A 140 9.43 2.52 10.08
CA ARG A 140 9.46 3.99 10.10
C ARG A 140 8.25 4.52 9.32
N PHE A 141 7.52 5.44 9.91
CA PHE A 141 6.43 6.14 9.28
C PHE A 141 6.91 7.48 8.73
N ILE A 142 6.68 7.73 7.46
CA ILE A 142 7.15 8.92 6.77
C ILE A 142 5.93 9.70 6.31
N PRO A 143 5.66 10.86 6.91
CA PRO A 143 4.51 11.67 6.53
C PRO A 143 4.57 12.10 5.07
N THR A 144 3.49 11.87 4.36
CA THR A 144 3.25 12.30 2.99
C THR A 144 1.91 13.04 2.91
N PRO A 145 1.77 14.16 3.65
CA PRO A 145 0.49 14.83 3.82
C PRO A 145 -0.13 15.18 2.47
N TYR A 146 -1.43 14.93 2.35
CA TYR A 146 -2.18 15.10 1.11
C TYR A 146 -1.75 14.19 -0.05
N ALA A 147 -1.10 13.07 0.21
CA ALA A 147 -0.92 12.02 -0.77
C ALA A 147 -1.76 10.74 -0.40
N HIS A 148 -3.14 10.72 -0.47
CA HIS A 148 -4.01 11.79 -0.99
C HIS A 148 -4.86 12.45 0.11
N THR A 149 -4.88 11.94 1.34
CA THR A 149 -5.57 12.55 2.49
C THR A 149 -4.59 13.39 3.33
N ASN A 150 -5.12 14.26 4.20
CA ASN A 150 -4.30 15.16 5.03
C ASN A 150 -3.33 14.41 5.95
N GLY A 151 -3.74 13.26 6.49
CA GLY A 151 -2.94 12.44 7.39
C GLY A 151 -2.12 11.33 6.72
N SER A 152 -2.10 11.26 5.39
CA SER A 152 -1.40 10.19 4.66
C SER A 152 0.08 10.08 5.03
N PHE A 153 0.54 8.83 5.15
CA PHE A 153 1.94 8.50 5.34
C PHE A 153 2.30 7.21 4.61
N VAL A 154 3.58 6.96 4.46
CA VAL A 154 4.11 5.69 3.96
C VAL A 154 4.90 4.99 5.06
N THR A 155 4.95 3.66 5.02
CA THR A 155 5.65 2.84 6.01
C THR A 155 6.89 2.23 5.38
N PHE A 156 8.05 2.41 6.00
CA PHE A 156 9.32 1.87 5.52
C PHE A 156 9.87 0.84 6.49
N ASP A 157 10.10 -0.36 5.98
CA ASP A 157 10.84 -1.40 6.68
C ASP A 157 12.33 -1.33 6.33
N ALA A 158 13.14 -0.92 7.29
CA ALA A 158 14.56 -0.74 7.08
C ALA A 158 15.34 -2.08 6.91
N GLN A 159 14.80 -3.19 7.42
CA GLN A 159 15.46 -4.50 7.36
C GLN A 159 15.49 -5.03 5.93
N THR A 160 14.37 -4.94 5.22
CA THR A 160 14.23 -5.42 3.84
C THR A 160 14.25 -4.30 2.81
N LYS A 161 14.38 -3.05 3.24
CA LYS A 161 14.26 -1.83 2.40
C LYS A 161 12.96 -1.81 1.59
N THR A 162 11.87 -2.30 2.19
CA THR A 162 10.54 -2.31 1.59
C THR A 162 9.79 -1.05 2.00
N LEU A 163 9.26 -0.33 1.02
CA LEU A 163 8.37 0.82 1.20
C LEU A 163 6.93 0.39 0.92
N PHE A 164 6.07 0.38 1.92
CA PHE A 164 4.63 0.31 1.76
C PHE A 164 4.15 1.71 1.49
N SER A 165 3.75 1.97 0.25
CA SER A 165 3.65 3.33 -0.26
C SER A 165 2.24 3.90 -0.24
N SER A 166 1.28 3.25 0.41
CA SER A 166 -0.12 3.67 0.36
C SER A 166 -0.57 3.82 -1.10
N ASP A 167 -1.30 4.87 -1.46
CA ASP A 167 -1.75 5.12 -2.83
C ASP A 167 -0.64 5.57 -3.79
N LEU A 168 0.51 5.99 -3.28
CA LEU A 168 1.63 6.34 -4.13
C LEU A 168 2.12 5.11 -4.90
N PHE A 169 2.48 5.30 -6.17
CA PHE A 169 2.79 4.25 -7.14
C PHE A 169 1.61 3.33 -7.47
N GLY A 170 0.39 3.72 -7.08
CA GLY A 170 -0.84 2.99 -7.34
C GLY A 170 -1.27 3.04 -8.81
N SER A 171 -2.13 2.07 -9.17
CA SER A 171 -2.78 1.99 -10.48
C SER A 171 -4.16 1.35 -10.33
N PHE A 172 -5.11 1.69 -11.21
CA PHE A 172 -6.45 1.09 -11.21
C PHE A 172 -6.49 -0.38 -11.65
N SER A 173 -5.42 -0.88 -12.24
CA SER A 173 -5.34 -2.26 -12.72
C SER A 173 -3.92 -2.81 -12.59
N TYR A 174 -3.82 -4.14 -12.60
CA TYR A 174 -2.52 -4.83 -12.63
C TYR A 174 -2.02 -5.00 -14.06
N TYR A 175 -0.73 -4.75 -14.23
CA TYR A 175 -0.05 -5.05 -15.48
C TYR A 175 0.19 -6.57 -15.59
N LYS A 176 -0.24 -7.16 -16.71
CA LYS A 176 -0.07 -8.59 -17.01
C LYS A 176 -0.64 -9.57 -15.96
N GLU A 177 -1.68 -9.17 -15.24
CA GLU A 177 -2.29 -10.03 -14.19
C GLU A 177 -1.26 -10.60 -13.20
N ASN A 178 -0.18 -9.86 -12.95
CA ASN A 178 0.88 -10.23 -12.02
C ASN A 178 0.95 -9.17 -10.93
N ILE A 179 1.22 -9.58 -9.71
CA ILE A 179 1.42 -8.64 -8.61
C ILE A 179 2.75 -7.87 -8.71
N PHE A 180 3.74 -8.45 -9.40
CA PHE A 180 5.04 -7.81 -9.61
C PHE A 180 5.09 -7.05 -10.93
N PHE A 181 5.72 -5.89 -10.88
CA PHE A 181 5.92 -5.01 -12.02
C PHE A 181 7.25 -5.32 -12.73
N ASP A 182 7.22 -5.30 -14.06
CA ASP A 182 8.40 -5.54 -14.90
C ASP A 182 8.29 -4.74 -16.21
N LEU A 183 9.05 -3.64 -16.30
CA LEU A 183 9.14 -2.85 -17.53
C LEU A 183 10.14 -3.44 -18.52
N ALA A 184 9.70 -3.57 -19.77
CA ALA A 184 10.61 -3.82 -20.86
C ALA A 184 11.54 -2.61 -21.11
N PRO A 185 12.79 -2.82 -21.55
CA PRO A 185 13.76 -1.73 -21.73
C PRO A 185 13.26 -0.56 -22.60
N GLN A 186 12.47 -0.84 -23.63
CA GLN A 186 11.90 0.17 -24.51
C GLN A 186 10.86 1.07 -23.84
N CYS A 187 10.25 0.64 -22.73
CA CYS A 187 9.24 1.40 -22.02
C CYS A 187 9.81 2.68 -21.37
N TYR A 188 11.08 2.68 -20.98
CA TYR A 188 11.70 3.87 -20.34
C TYR A 188 11.83 5.09 -21.27
N THR A 189 11.79 4.89 -22.58
CA THR A 189 11.87 5.95 -23.58
C THR A 189 10.57 6.15 -24.34
N CYS A 190 9.57 5.30 -24.11
CA CYS A 190 8.26 5.39 -24.74
C CYS A 190 7.46 6.53 -24.10
N THR A 191 6.85 7.37 -24.93
CA THR A 191 6.12 8.58 -24.48
C THR A 191 4.61 8.49 -24.67
N THR A 192 4.10 7.59 -25.50
CA THR A 192 2.67 7.47 -25.79
C THR A 192 2.29 6.02 -26.07
N LEU A 193 1.02 5.66 -25.81
CA LEU A 193 0.49 4.32 -26.12
C LEU A 193 0.53 4.00 -27.62
N GLU A 194 0.25 5.00 -28.47
CA GLU A 194 0.28 4.86 -29.93
C GLU A 194 1.66 4.50 -30.47
N LYS A 195 2.72 4.90 -29.75
CA LYS A 195 4.12 4.59 -30.07
C LYS A 195 4.65 3.42 -29.25
N CYS A 196 3.76 2.62 -28.64
CA CYS A 196 4.17 1.46 -27.88
C CYS A 196 4.90 0.46 -28.79
N PRO A 197 6.17 0.15 -28.54
CA PRO A 197 6.95 -0.76 -29.39
C PRO A 197 6.38 -2.20 -29.40
N ASP A 198 5.62 -2.54 -28.37
CA ASP A 198 4.98 -3.85 -28.24
C ASP A 198 3.54 -3.89 -28.79
N GLY A 199 3.03 -2.77 -29.34
CA GLY A 199 1.67 -2.68 -29.89
C GLY A 199 0.55 -2.97 -28.90
N LYS A 200 0.77 -2.66 -27.61
CA LYS A 200 -0.18 -2.99 -26.53
C LYS A 200 -1.31 -1.96 -26.45
N GLU A 201 -2.49 -2.44 -26.10
CA GLU A 201 -3.65 -1.59 -25.80
C GLU A 201 -3.58 -0.93 -24.40
N TYR A 202 -2.72 -1.44 -23.51
CA TYR A 202 -2.55 -0.98 -22.14
C TYR A 202 -1.09 -0.63 -21.85
N CYS A 203 -0.86 0.55 -21.28
CA CYS A 203 0.45 1.02 -20.83
C CYS A 203 0.45 1.21 -19.30
N PRO A 204 1.25 0.43 -18.54
CA PRO A 204 1.28 0.55 -17.08
C PRO A 204 1.81 1.90 -16.60
N ILE A 205 2.71 2.53 -17.36
CA ILE A 205 3.25 3.85 -17.04
C ILE A 205 2.12 4.91 -17.11
N LEU A 206 1.36 4.92 -18.22
CA LEU A 206 0.24 5.84 -18.38
C LEU A 206 -0.89 5.57 -17.38
N ALA A 207 -1.13 4.31 -17.04
CA ALA A 207 -2.13 3.94 -16.03
C ALA A 207 -1.75 4.48 -14.65
N MET A 208 -0.48 4.39 -14.27
CA MET A 208 0.03 4.98 -13.02
C MET A 208 -0.04 6.50 -13.04
N ASP A 209 0.34 7.18 -14.15
CA ASP A 209 0.19 8.62 -14.30
C ASP A 209 -1.27 9.05 -14.15
N GLN A 210 -2.20 8.35 -14.81
CA GLN A 210 -3.63 8.66 -14.76
C GLN A 210 -4.21 8.46 -13.36
N PHE A 211 -3.76 7.42 -12.65
CA PHE A 211 -4.15 7.19 -11.25
C PHE A 211 -3.76 8.40 -10.39
N HIS A 212 -2.50 8.82 -10.45
CA HIS A 212 -2.02 9.95 -9.64
C HIS A 212 -2.66 11.28 -10.04
N ARG A 213 -2.87 11.52 -11.33
CA ARG A 213 -3.60 12.72 -11.77
C ARG A 213 -5.02 12.79 -11.25
N LYS A 214 -5.66 11.64 -11.04
CA LYS A 214 -7.05 11.56 -10.58
C LYS A 214 -7.20 11.54 -9.06
N ILE A 215 -6.30 10.86 -8.36
CA ILE A 215 -6.44 10.59 -6.92
C ILE A 215 -5.71 11.66 -6.09
N MET A 216 -4.53 12.11 -6.51
CA MET A 216 -3.80 13.13 -5.75
C MET A 216 -4.47 14.50 -5.90
N PRO A 217 -4.51 15.33 -4.83
CA PRO A 217 -5.22 16.61 -4.83
C PRO A 217 -4.53 17.69 -5.69
N CYS A 218 -3.20 17.67 -5.76
CA CYS A 218 -2.40 18.65 -6.50
C CYS A 218 -0.95 18.16 -6.74
N GLU A 219 -0.25 18.81 -7.66
CA GLU A 219 1.17 18.55 -7.95
C GLU A 219 2.06 18.71 -6.71
N LYS A 220 1.83 19.77 -5.92
CA LYS A 220 2.64 20.08 -4.75
C LYS A 220 2.66 18.92 -3.74
N ALA A 221 1.51 18.28 -3.49
CA ALA A 221 1.41 17.15 -2.57
C ALA A 221 2.18 15.93 -3.11
N LEU A 222 1.98 15.59 -4.39
CA LEU A 222 2.69 14.48 -5.02
C LEU A 222 4.21 14.72 -5.06
N HIS A 223 4.65 15.89 -5.50
CA HIS A 223 6.07 16.22 -5.60
C HIS A 223 6.75 16.24 -4.22
N TYR A 224 6.03 16.73 -3.18
CA TYR A 224 6.54 16.66 -1.80
C TYR A 224 6.74 15.20 -1.38
N ALA A 225 5.74 14.32 -1.57
CA ALA A 225 5.84 12.92 -1.22
C ALA A 225 7.02 12.24 -1.95
N MET A 226 7.18 12.45 -3.26
CA MET A 226 8.32 11.92 -4.01
C MET A 226 9.65 12.44 -3.49
N SER A 227 9.73 13.72 -3.09
CA SER A 227 10.94 14.31 -2.50
C SER A 227 11.35 13.66 -1.17
N GLN A 228 10.39 13.17 -0.36
CA GLN A 228 10.68 12.42 0.86
C GLN A 228 11.15 10.99 0.53
N ILE A 229 10.46 10.33 -0.39
CA ILE A 229 10.77 8.95 -0.81
C ILE A 229 12.16 8.87 -1.47
N LYS A 230 12.54 9.85 -2.28
CA LYS A 230 13.86 9.91 -2.92
C LYS A 230 15.05 9.93 -1.95
N LYS A 231 14.83 10.26 -0.66
CA LYS A 231 15.88 10.26 0.38
C LYS A 231 16.14 8.87 0.98
N ILE A 232 15.41 7.85 0.55
CA ILE A 232 15.43 6.52 1.14
C ILE A 232 16.01 5.54 0.11
N GLU A 233 16.84 4.63 0.58
CA GLU A 233 17.30 3.51 -0.26
C GLU A 233 16.23 2.41 -0.22
N ILE A 234 15.57 2.17 -1.35
CA ILE A 234 14.42 1.26 -1.46
C ILE A 234 14.75 0.14 -2.43
N ASP A 235 14.52 -1.11 -2.00
CA ASP A 235 14.68 -2.29 -2.85
C ASP A 235 13.33 -2.79 -3.37
N THR A 236 12.23 -2.51 -2.64
CA THR A 236 10.86 -2.89 -3.03
C THR A 236 9.87 -1.78 -2.69
N ILE A 237 8.99 -1.43 -3.62
CA ILE A 237 7.81 -0.61 -3.35
C ILE A 237 6.56 -1.48 -3.42
N ALA A 238 5.81 -1.51 -2.33
CA ALA A 238 4.60 -2.28 -2.12
C ALA A 238 3.38 -1.33 -2.00
N PRO A 239 2.74 -0.94 -3.13
CA PRO A 239 1.66 0.03 -3.12
C PRO A 239 0.33 -0.60 -2.69
N GLN A 240 -0.60 0.24 -2.23
CA GLN A 240 -1.98 -0.16 -1.90
C GLN A 240 -2.75 -0.66 -3.11
N HIS A 241 -2.47 -0.13 -4.30
CA HIS A 241 -3.13 -0.48 -5.55
C HIS A 241 -2.11 -0.77 -6.65
N GLY A 242 -2.43 -1.73 -7.53
CA GLY A 242 -1.57 -2.06 -8.66
C GLY A 242 -0.37 -2.93 -8.27
N ASN A 243 0.67 -2.87 -9.06
CA ASN A 243 1.78 -3.82 -9.02
C ASN A 243 2.89 -3.41 -8.06
N ILE A 244 3.56 -4.40 -7.48
CA ILE A 244 4.75 -4.25 -6.64
C ILE A 244 5.97 -3.98 -7.54
N LEU A 245 6.74 -2.94 -7.22
CA LEU A 245 7.99 -2.60 -7.88
C LEU A 245 9.15 -3.24 -7.11
N TYR A 246 10.00 -4.03 -7.78
CA TYR A 246 11.12 -4.75 -7.14
C TYR A 246 12.45 -4.57 -7.88
N ARG A 247 12.43 -3.91 -9.03
CA ARG A 247 13.63 -3.63 -9.81
C ARG A 247 14.06 -2.19 -9.58
N ARG A 248 15.26 -1.99 -9.11
CA ARG A 248 15.81 -0.66 -8.81
C ARG A 248 15.60 0.35 -9.94
N LYS A 249 15.83 -0.08 -11.18
CA LYS A 249 15.65 0.78 -12.34
C LYS A 249 14.19 1.25 -12.51
N ASP A 250 13.21 0.39 -12.25
CA ASP A 250 11.78 0.75 -12.31
C ASP A 250 11.43 1.70 -11.16
N ILE A 251 11.95 1.43 -9.97
CA ILE A 251 11.74 2.29 -8.78
C ILE A 251 12.27 3.70 -9.04
N ASP A 252 13.52 3.83 -9.46
CA ASP A 252 14.13 5.13 -9.75
C ASP A 252 13.37 5.87 -10.87
N PHE A 253 13.00 5.14 -11.93
CA PHE A 253 12.21 5.71 -13.04
C PHE A 253 10.88 6.29 -12.57
N PHE A 254 10.12 5.56 -11.74
CA PHE A 254 8.82 6.05 -11.28
C PHE A 254 8.92 7.13 -10.21
N ILE A 255 9.92 7.11 -9.34
CA ILE A 255 10.17 8.21 -8.40
C ILE A 255 10.42 9.51 -9.17
N ASP A 256 11.28 9.49 -10.19
CA ASP A 256 11.59 10.67 -11.00
C ASP A 256 10.37 11.11 -11.84
N ARG A 257 9.64 10.16 -12.42
CA ARG A 257 8.45 10.44 -13.23
C ARG A 257 7.34 11.07 -12.41
N LEU A 258 6.96 10.48 -11.29
CA LEU A 258 5.91 11.01 -10.41
C LEU A 258 6.35 12.32 -9.74
N GLY A 259 7.64 12.46 -9.45
CA GLY A 259 8.22 13.70 -8.92
C GLY A 259 8.22 14.87 -9.92
N SER A 260 7.92 14.62 -11.18
CA SER A 260 7.80 15.63 -12.24
C SER A 260 6.46 15.58 -12.99
N LEU A 261 5.49 14.81 -12.47
CA LEU A 261 4.19 14.65 -13.12
C LEU A 261 3.39 15.96 -13.00
N ASP A 262 2.92 16.45 -14.13
CA ASP A 262 2.08 17.65 -14.25
C ASP A 262 0.57 17.32 -14.32
N LYS A 263 -0.25 18.34 -14.21
CA LYS A 263 -1.73 18.26 -14.31
C LYS A 263 -2.33 17.27 -13.30
N VAL A 264 -1.85 17.33 -12.07
CA VAL A 264 -2.28 16.46 -10.97
C VAL A 264 -3.43 17.13 -10.22
N GLY A 265 -4.53 16.38 -10.03
CA GLY A 265 -5.69 16.85 -9.29
C GLY A 265 -6.23 18.20 -9.80
N ILE A 266 -6.36 19.17 -8.89
CA ILE A 266 -6.89 20.49 -9.23
C ILE A 266 -6.02 21.23 -10.26
N ASP A 267 -4.71 21.00 -10.28
CA ASP A 267 -3.80 21.68 -11.22
C ASP A 267 -4.05 21.27 -12.68
N GLY A 268 -4.65 20.09 -12.89
CA GLY A 268 -5.07 19.61 -14.20
C GLY A 268 -6.44 20.13 -14.65
N MET A 269 -7.18 20.79 -13.76
CA MET A 269 -8.51 21.33 -14.03
C MET A 269 -8.50 22.84 -14.29
N LEU A 270 -7.44 23.53 -13.88
CA LEU A 270 -7.21 24.97 -14.07
C LEU A 270 -6.41 25.24 -15.35
#